data_bdd0c1cffbba0627ef1af57deba2fe8a
#
_entry.id   bdd0c1cffbba0627ef1af57deba2fe8a
#
_cell.length_a   1.000
_cell.length_b   1.000
_cell.length_c   1.000
_cell.angle_alpha   90.00
_cell.angle_beta   90.00
_cell.angle_gamma   90.00
#
_symmetry.space_group_name_H-M   'P 1'
#
loop_
_entity.id
_entity.type
_entity.pdbx_description
1 polymer ?
#
loop_
_entity_poly.entity_id
_entity_poly.type
_entity_poly.pdbx_seq_one_letter_code
_entity_poly.pdbx_strand_id
1 'polypeptide(L)'
;ALSSAASDVYKRQLEGDAELREEILDERARELAFEEVRWFDIARWKRADVFKKTLHGVNVTIKSGSVAEGNLQLNFEQPKVESVSRFWQKNFSPKWYMSAFPSDEINKGYGLLQNPGW
;
A
#
# COMPACT_ATOMS: atom_id res chain seq x y z
N ALA A 1 -4.39 -0.28 -23.69
CA ALA A 1 -3.51 0.05 -22.55
C ALA A 1 -3.62 -0.94 -21.37
N LEU A 2 -4.76 -1.59 -21.19
CA LEU A 2 -4.94 -2.63 -20.13
C LEU A 2 -4.24 -3.96 -20.44
N SER A 3 -3.84 -4.18 -21.70
CA SER A 3 -3.20 -5.44 -22.08
C SER A 3 -1.69 -5.48 -21.82
N SER A 4 -1.03 -4.33 -21.60
CA SER A 4 0.41 -4.31 -21.41
C SER A 4 0.80 -4.70 -19.99
N ALA A 5 0.10 -4.22 -18.96
CA ALA A 5 0.39 -4.56 -17.57
C ALA A 5 0.19 -6.05 -17.28
N ALA A 6 -0.93 -6.63 -17.76
CA ALA A 6 -1.16 -8.07 -17.65
C ALA A 6 -0.11 -8.89 -18.43
N SER A 7 0.33 -8.41 -19.58
CA SER A 7 1.37 -9.06 -20.41
C SER A 7 2.75 -9.04 -19.72
N ASP A 8 3.06 -7.98 -18.98
CA ASP A 8 4.36 -7.86 -18.30
C ASP A 8 4.44 -8.74 -17.03
N VAL A 9 3.32 -8.97 -16.36
CA VAL A 9 3.23 -9.95 -15.26
C VAL A 9 3.47 -11.38 -15.77
N TYR A 10 2.93 -11.72 -16.94
CA TYR A 10 3.17 -13.04 -17.58
C TYR A 10 4.60 -13.22 -18.08
N LYS A 11 5.32 -12.15 -18.36
CA LYS A 11 6.69 -12.23 -18.89
C LYS A 11 7.76 -12.33 -17.81
N ARG A 12 7.46 -11.97 -16.57
CA ARG A 12 8.38 -12.21 -15.45
C ARG A 12 8.27 -13.67 -15.04
N GLN A 13 9.29 -14.44 -15.29
CA GLN A 13 9.48 -15.73 -14.63
C GLN A 13 9.74 -15.43 -13.15
N LEU A 14 8.69 -15.55 -12.34
CA LEU A 14 8.78 -15.39 -10.90
C LEU A 14 9.40 -16.69 -10.33
N GLU A 15 10.55 -16.58 -9.72
CA GLU A 15 11.33 -17.73 -9.27
C GLU A 15 10.79 -18.40 -7.99
N GLY A 16 9.65 -17.94 -7.46
CA GLY A 16 9.06 -18.55 -6.26
C GLY A 16 7.72 -17.98 -5.80
N ASP A 17 7.00 -18.75 -5.02
CA ASP A 17 5.70 -18.38 -4.45
C ASP A 17 5.72 -17.08 -3.63
N ALA A 18 6.84 -16.77 -2.98
CA ALA A 18 6.98 -15.56 -2.18
C ALA A 18 7.03 -14.31 -3.05
N GLU A 19 7.81 -14.33 -4.13
CA GLU A 19 7.90 -13.22 -5.09
C GLU A 19 6.57 -13.00 -5.82
N LEU A 20 5.91 -14.09 -6.20
CA LEU A 20 4.58 -14.02 -6.79
C LEU A 20 3.57 -13.34 -5.87
N ARG A 21 3.60 -13.64 -4.57
CA ARG A 21 2.73 -12.99 -3.59
C ARG A 21 3.00 -11.50 -3.45
N GLU A 22 4.27 -11.10 -3.43
CA GLU A 22 4.65 -9.68 -3.39
C GLU A 22 4.14 -8.94 -4.63
N GLU A 23 4.35 -9.51 -5.80
CA GLU A 23 3.92 -8.90 -7.05
C GLU A 23 2.39 -8.79 -7.13
N ILE A 24 1.65 -9.82 -6.70
CA ILE A 24 0.18 -9.77 -6.60
C ILE A 24 -0.27 -8.64 -5.66
N LEU A 25 0.37 -8.48 -4.50
CA LEU A 25 0.02 -7.43 -3.54
C LEU A 25 0.34 -6.04 -4.07
N ASP A 26 1.44 -5.88 -4.79
CA ASP A 26 1.83 -4.62 -5.38
C ASP A 26 0.95 -4.27 -6.58
N GLU A 27 0.58 -5.25 -7.40
CA GLU A 27 -0.36 -5.05 -8.51
C GLU A 27 -1.75 -4.66 -7.99
N ARG A 28 -2.26 -5.38 -7.00
CA ARG A 28 -3.53 -5.00 -6.35
C ARG A 28 -3.47 -3.59 -5.76
N ALA A 29 -2.33 -3.17 -5.22
CA ALA A 29 -2.18 -1.82 -4.68
C ALA A 29 -2.22 -0.74 -5.77
N ARG A 30 -1.76 -1.05 -6.99
CA ARG A 30 -1.80 -0.13 -8.14
C ARG A 30 -3.19 -0.08 -8.77
N GLU A 31 -3.76 -1.26 -9.07
CA GLU A 31 -5.04 -1.37 -9.77
C GLU A 31 -6.22 -0.88 -8.92
N LEU A 32 -6.20 -1.18 -7.63
CA LEU A 32 -7.26 -0.83 -6.68
C LEU A 32 -6.89 0.38 -5.80
N ALA A 33 -6.03 1.26 -6.32
CA ALA A 33 -5.70 2.50 -5.65
C ALA A 33 -6.96 3.35 -5.44
N PHE A 34 -7.13 3.90 -4.23
CA PHE A 34 -8.29 4.71 -3.81
C PHE A 34 -9.62 3.95 -3.63
N GLU A 35 -9.64 2.62 -3.73
CA GLU A 35 -10.83 1.80 -3.48
C GLU A 35 -10.90 1.26 -2.04
N GLU A 36 -10.08 1.79 -1.15
CA GLU A 36 -9.99 1.41 0.28
C GLU A 36 -9.64 -0.07 0.55
N VAL A 37 -9.28 -0.83 -0.47
CA VAL A 37 -9.00 -2.27 -0.38
C VAL A 37 -7.66 -2.56 0.29
N ARG A 38 -6.70 -1.64 0.19
CA ARG A 38 -5.31 -1.84 0.66
C ARG A 38 -5.22 -2.19 2.15
N TRP A 39 -6.04 -1.58 2.99
CA TRP A 39 -6.07 -1.90 4.43
C TRP A 39 -6.42 -3.36 4.67
N PHE A 40 -7.46 -3.86 4.00
CA PHE A 40 -7.92 -5.25 4.15
C PHE A 40 -6.87 -6.24 3.65
N ASP A 41 -6.15 -5.93 2.60
CA ASP A 41 -5.04 -6.76 2.12
C ASP A 41 -3.90 -6.81 3.14
N ILE A 42 -3.50 -5.66 3.70
CA ILE A 42 -2.47 -5.59 4.73
C ILE A 42 -2.89 -6.37 5.98
N ALA A 43 -4.12 -6.22 6.43
CA ALA A 43 -4.64 -6.92 7.60
C ALA A 43 -4.72 -8.42 7.38
N ARG A 44 -5.33 -8.86 6.28
CA ARG A 44 -5.53 -10.27 5.95
C ARG A 44 -4.21 -11.03 5.76
N TRP A 45 -3.23 -10.39 5.14
CA TRP A 45 -1.93 -11.00 4.86
C TRP A 45 -0.88 -10.70 5.94
N LYS A 46 -1.29 -10.00 7.02
CA LYS A 46 -0.42 -9.58 8.14
C LYS A 46 0.83 -8.83 7.70
N ARG A 47 0.68 -7.90 6.77
CA ARG A 47 1.76 -7.17 6.11
C ARG A 47 2.05 -5.81 6.74
N ALA A 48 2.21 -5.76 8.06
CA ALA A 48 2.59 -4.54 8.78
C ALA A 48 3.97 -3.99 8.35
N ASP A 49 4.82 -4.81 7.75
CA ASP A 49 6.10 -4.41 7.17
C ASP A 49 5.95 -3.30 6.12
N VAL A 50 4.83 -3.27 5.40
CA VAL A 50 4.53 -2.22 4.41
C VAL A 50 4.52 -0.82 5.03
N PHE A 51 4.11 -0.68 6.29
CA PHE A 51 4.11 0.62 6.97
C PHE A 51 5.51 1.17 7.26
N LYS A 52 6.52 0.31 7.28
CA LYS A 52 7.92 0.68 7.53
C LYS A 52 8.64 1.14 6.25
N LYS A 53 8.09 0.82 5.08
CA LYS A 53 8.69 1.24 3.81
C LYS A 53 8.70 2.77 3.70
N THR A 54 9.81 3.33 3.27
CA THR A 54 9.92 4.77 3.00
C THR A 54 9.00 5.15 1.84
N LEU A 55 8.24 6.21 1.99
CA LEU A 55 7.48 6.78 0.89
C LEU A 55 8.36 7.75 0.11
N HIS A 56 8.23 7.74 -1.20
CA HIS A 56 8.83 8.68 -2.09
C HIS A 56 7.73 9.47 -2.81
N GLY A 57 7.97 10.77 -2.96
CA GLY A 57 7.21 11.61 -3.87
C GLY A 57 7.85 11.61 -5.24
N VAL A 58 7.27 12.36 -6.16
CA VAL A 58 7.88 12.65 -7.46
C VAL A 58 7.84 14.16 -7.66
N ASN A 59 9.02 14.76 -7.82
CA ASN A 59 9.15 16.13 -8.30
C ASN A 59 9.40 16.09 -9.79
N VAL A 60 8.56 16.77 -10.53
CA VAL A 60 8.72 16.90 -11.98
C VAL A 60 9.08 18.33 -12.31
N THR A 61 10.23 18.53 -12.91
CA THR A 61 10.71 19.84 -13.34
C THR A 61 10.98 19.86 -14.84
N ILE A 62 10.75 20.97 -15.48
CA ILE A 62 11.09 21.14 -16.90
C ILE A 62 12.60 21.27 -17.01
N LYS A 63 13.23 20.38 -17.76
CA LYS A 63 14.65 20.42 -18.07
C LYS A 63 14.93 21.38 -19.24
N SER A 64 14.14 21.26 -20.30
CA SER A 64 14.24 22.08 -21.50
C SER A 64 13.03 21.94 -22.39
N GLY A 65 12.88 22.85 -23.34
CA GLY A 65 11.81 22.80 -24.34
C GLY A 65 10.46 23.31 -23.85
N SER A 66 9.45 23.20 -24.69
CA SER A 66 8.08 23.59 -24.39
C SER A 66 7.07 22.61 -24.97
N VAL A 67 5.86 22.62 -24.41
CA VAL A 67 4.74 21.81 -24.92
C VAL A 67 4.34 22.27 -26.31
N ALA A 68 4.36 23.58 -26.56
CA ALA A 68 3.95 24.16 -27.83
C ALA A 68 4.86 23.75 -28.99
N GLU A 69 6.13 23.51 -28.71
CA GLU A 69 7.12 23.07 -29.72
C GLU A 69 7.24 21.54 -29.82
N GLY A 70 6.54 20.80 -28.96
CA GLY A 70 6.58 19.34 -28.94
C GLY A 70 7.92 18.74 -28.50
N ASN A 71 8.81 19.54 -27.92
CA ASN A 71 10.16 19.16 -27.54
C ASN A 71 10.41 19.16 -26.03
N LEU A 72 9.36 19.12 -25.21
CA LEU A 72 9.43 19.17 -23.77
C LEU A 72 10.26 18.01 -23.19
N GLN A 73 11.29 18.34 -22.44
CA GLN A 73 12.06 17.38 -21.66
C GLN A 73 11.82 17.62 -20.19
N LEU A 74 11.51 16.53 -19.46
CA LEU A 74 11.24 16.55 -18.03
C LEU A 74 12.39 15.90 -17.26
N ASN A 75 12.65 16.44 -16.08
CA ASN A 75 13.50 15.82 -15.08
C ASN A 75 12.62 15.30 -13.94
N PHE A 76 12.85 14.04 -13.54
CA PHE A 76 12.11 13.37 -12.48
C PHE A 76 13.04 13.11 -11.30
N GLU A 77 12.67 13.63 -10.15
CA GLU A 77 13.34 13.37 -8.89
C GLU A 77 12.40 12.67 -7.93
N GLN A 78 12.93 11.73 -7.16
CA GLN A 78 12.16 10.98 -6.17
C GLN A 78 12.62 11.33 -4.75
N PRO A 79 12.23 12.50 -4.22
CA PRO A 79 12.56 12.86 -2.87
C PRO A 79 11.84 11.95 -1.87
N LYS A 80 12.50 11.65 -0.75
CA LYS A 80 11.86 10.99 0.37
C LYS A 80 10.80 11.91 0.97
N VAL A 81 9.64 11.37 1.27
CA VAL A 81 8.61 12.10 2.01
C VAL A 81 8.91 11.98 3.50
N GLU A 82 9.78 12.85 4.02
CA GLU A 82 10.25 12.79 5.41
C GLU A 82 9.31 13.46 6.41
N SER A 83 8.46 14.36 5.95
CA SER A 83 7.76 15.31 6.82
C SER A 83 6.53 14.74 7.53
N VAL A 84 6.02 13.61 7.10
CA VAL A 84 4.79 13.05 7.69
C VAL A 84 5.16 11.87 8.56
N SER A 85 5.16 12.11 9.88
CA SER A 85 5.18 11.03 10.86
C SER A 85 3.90 10.22 10.69
N ARG A 86 3.98 9.15 9.92
CA ARG A 86 2.85 8.25 9.71
C ARG A 86 2.58 7.51 11.02
N PHE A 87 1.35 7.67 11.52
CA PHE A 87 0.92 7.03 12.78
C PHE A 87 1.24 5.54 12.80
N TRP A 88 0.89 4.82 11.74
CA TRP A 88 1.07 3.38 11.62
C TRP A 88 2.52 2.93 11.55
N GLN A 89 3.44 3.76 11.10
CA GLN A 89 4.86 3.42 11.02
C GLN A 89 5.48 3.17 12.40
N LYS A 90 5.05 3.93 13.40
CA LYS A 90 5.57 3.86 14.77
C LYS A 90 4.67 3.11 15.72
N ASN A 91 3.37 3.17 15.50
CA ASN A 91 2.36 2.75 16.46
C ASN A 91 1.59 1.51 16.04
N PHE A 92 1.97 0.84 14.94
CA PHE A 92 1.31 -0.40 14.57
C PHE A 92 1.54 -1.48 15.62
N SER A 93 0.45 -2.06 16.08
CA SER A 93 0.44 -3.20 16.98
C SER A 93 -0.36 -4.34 16.34
N PRO A 94 -0.05 -5.62 16.62
CA PRO A 94 -0.80 -6.77 16.09
C PRO A 94 -2.30 -6.75 16.34
N LYS A 95 -2.77 -6.04 17.38
CA LYS A 95 -4.20 -5.87 17.64
C LYS A 95 -4.95 -5.24 16.46
N TRP A 96 -4.29 -4.39 15.68
CA TRP A 96 -4.88 -3.70 14.55
C TRP A 96 -5.19 -4.61 13.34
N TYR A 97 -4.76 -5.87 13.35
CA TYR A 97 -5.22 -6.84 12.35
C TYR A 97 -6.67 -7.26 12.54
N MET A 98 -7.23 -7.01 13.73
CA MET A 98 -8.61 -7.33 14.06
C MET A 98 -9.27 -6.11 14.69
N SER A 99 -10.51 -5.85 14.32
CA SER A 99 -11.28 -4.77 14.94
C SER A 99 -11.69 -5.13 16.36
N ALA A 100 -11.77 -4.13 17.24
CA ALA A 100 -12.40 -4.29 18.53
C ALA A 100 -13.89 -4.60 18.39
N PHE A 101 -14.43 -5.43 19.26
CA PHE A 101 -15.87 -5.50 19.43
C PHE A 101 -16.36 -4.26 20.18
N PRO A 102 -17.52 -3.70 19.80
CA PRO A 102 -18.13 -2.62 20.54
C PRO A 102 -18.35 -3.01 22.01
N SER A 103 -18.07 -2.10 22.93
CA SER A 103 -18.23 -2.36 24.36
C SER A 103 -19.65 -2.77 24.74
N ASP A 104 -20.63 -2.20 24.06
CA ASP A 104 -22.04 -2.52 24.28
C ASP A 104 -22.37 -3.98 23.95
N GLU A 105 -21.72 -4.55 22.94
CA GLU A 105 -21.91 -5.98 22.59
C GLU A 105 -21.28 -6.90 23.62
N ILE A 106 -20.13 -6.55 24.16
CA ILE A 106 -19.47 -7.31 25.22
C ILE A 106 -20.32 -7.31 26.49
N ASN A 107 -20.88 -6.15 26.84
CA ASN A 107 -21.66 -5.96 28.05
C ASN A 107 -23.03 -6.67 28.03
N LYS A 108 -23.48 -7.16 26.89
CA LYS A 108 -24.73 -7.96 26.80
C LYS A 108 -24.66 -9.34 27.46
N GLY A 109 -23.50 -9.78 27.89
CA GLY A 109 -23.33 -10.97 28.71
C GLY A 109 -23.45 -12.30 27.97
N TYR A 110 -23.31 -12.33 26.63
CA TYR A 110 -23.32 -13.55 25.82
C TYR A 110 -22.03 -14.39 25.92
N GLY A 111 -21.11 -14.03 26.80
CA GLY A 111 -19.78 -14.66 26.86
C GLY A 111 -18.84 -14.20 25.74
N LEU A 112 -19.17 -13.12 25.01
CA LEU A 112 -18.28 -12.55 24.00
C LEU A 112 -17.08 -11.94 24.68
N LEU A 113 -15.88 -12.41 24.30
CA LEU A 113 -14.62 -11.86 24.78
C LEU A 113 -14.05 -10.90 23.72
N GLN A 114 -13.38 -9.85 24.22
CA GLN A 114 -12.70 -8.90 23.36
C GLN A 114 -11.56 -9.56 22.59
N ASN A 115 -11.30 -9.08 21.39
CA ASN A 115 -10.14 -9.51 20.61
C ASN A 115 -8.83 -9.18 21.36
N PRO A 116 -7.79 -10.04 21.25
CA PRO A 116 -6.54 -9.84 21.97
C PRO A 116 -5.92 -8.46 21.75
N GLY A 117 -5.57 -7.79 22.85
CA GLY A 117 -4.92 -6.49 22.83
C GLY A 117 -5.84 -5.26 22.82
N TRP A 118 -7.15 -5.49 22.79
CA TRP A 118 -8.18 -4.46 22.92
C TRP A 118 -8.76 -4.39 24.31
#